data_b1fa6d561a5266b0927a4f4cf2c22afb
#
_entry.id   b1fa6d561a5266b0927a4f4cf2c22afb
#
_cell.length_a   1.000
_cell.length_b   1.000
_cell.length_c   1.000
_cell.angle_alpha   90.00
_cell.angle_beta   90.00
_cell.angle_gamma   90.00
#
_symmetry.space_group_name_H-M   'P 1'
#
loop_
_entity.id
_entity.type
_entity.pdbx_description
1 polymer ?
#
loop_
_entity_poly.entity_id
_entity_poly.type
_entity_poly.pdbx_seq_one_letter_code
_entity_poly.pdbx_strand_id
1 'polypeptide(L)'
;MDKMVLYQVADRIATITINRPEKRNALNPQIISELTEAFIDASEDDLVKVIILKANGDAFSAGADLEYLQQLQNNSFEENVADSNNLKKLFTTIYYLPKVVIAQVEGHAIAGGCGLANVCDIIFATPESSFGYTEVKIGFVPAIVSCFLVRKVSETVAKEILLTGKIFKAAQALEYKLINFVTNSSEIHQKVKEFALSLCNESSGNSLSITKQLITQTTNSSLEKSLETAVQINARVRESDDFKKGIASFLNKEKINW
;
A
#
# COMPACT_ATOMS: atom_id res chain seq x y z
N MET A 1 -16.80 -21.76 2.49
CA MET A 1 -16.59 -20.57 1.64
C MET A 1 -15.11 -20.44 1.37
N ASP A 2 -14.74 -20.25 0.13
CA ASP A 2 -13.34 -20.04 -0.19
C ASP A 2 -12.87 -18.72 0.42
N LYS A 3 -11.64 -18.69 0.94
CA LYS A 3 -11.06 -17.46 1.53
C LYS A 3 -10.95 -16.39 0.44
N MET A 4 -11.46 -15.18 0.72
CA MET A 4 -11.36 -14.03 -0.19
C MET A 4 -9.99 -13.36 -0.13
N VAL A 5 -9.20 -13.65 0.89
CA VAL A 5 -7.82 -13.20 1.04
C VAL A 5 -6.94 -14.41 1.37
N LEU A 6 -5.92 -14.63 0.55
CA LEU A 6 -4.92 -15.67 0.78
C LEU A 6 -3.68 -15.04 1.43
N TYR A 7 -3.09 -15.74 2.40
CA TYR A 7 -1.90 -15.30 3.12
C TYR A 7 -0.84 -16.39 3.08
N GLN A 8 0.37 -16.03 2.70
CA GLN A 8 1.51 -16.94 2.64
C GLN A 8 2.80 -16.22 3.04
N VAL A 9 3.64 -16.87 3.82
CA VAL A 9 4.98 -16.36 4.18
C VAL A 9 6.05 -17.26 3.58
N ALA A 10 7.00 -16.69 2.88
CA ALA A 10 8.18 -17.35 2.36
C ALA A 10 9.33 -16.34 2.22
N ASP A 11 10.57 -16.74 2.43
CA ASP A 11 11.76 -15.89 2.23
C ASP A 11 11.70 -14.55 2.98
N ARG A 12 11.07 -14.50 4.16
CA ARG A 12 10.81 -13.28 4.96
C ARG A 12 9.84 -12.29 4.31
N ILE A 13 9.09 -12.74 3.33
CA ILE A 13 8.10 -11.97 2.60
C ILE A 13 6.71 -12.56 2.89
N ALA A 14 5.79 -11.74 3.40
CA ALA A 14 4.37 -12.08 3.43
C ALA A 14 3.74 -11.69 2.09
N THR A 15 3.06 -12.63 1.45
CA THR A 15 2.25 -12.38 0.25
C THR A 15 0.78 -12.42 0.62
N ILE A 16 0.10 -11.29 0.49
CA ILE A 16 -1.34 -11.13 0.68
C ILE A 16 -1.97 -11.05 -0.71
N THR A 17 -2.89 -11.96 -1.00
CA THR A 17 -3.51 -12.04 -2.33
C THR A 17 -5.03 -11.88 -2.21
N ILE A 18 -5.60 -10.87 -2.87
CA ILE A 18 -7.04 -10.72 -3.01
C ILE A 18 -7.53 -11.80 -3.96
N ASN A 19 -8.51 -12.60 -3.54
CA ASN A 19 -8.93 -13.81 -4.24
C ASN A 19 -10.45 -13.88 -4.40
N ARG A 20 -11.00 -12.92 -5.16
CA ARG A 20 -12.41 -12.87 -5.57
C ARG A 20 -12.50 -12.44 -7.04
N PRO A 21 -11.81 -13.15 -7.96
CA PRO A 21 -11.67 -12.73 -9.36
C PRO A 21 -13.00 -12.64 -10.09
N GLU A 22 -14.00 -13.48 -9.77
CA GLU A 22 -15.35 -13.49 -10.35
C GLU A 22 -16.14 -12.19 -10.11
N LYS A 23 -15.79 -11.43 -9.07
CA LYS A 23 -16.32 -10.09 -8.78
C LYS A 23 -15.25 -9.00 -8.99
N ARG A 24 -14.21 -9.29 -9.80
CA ARG A 24 -13.08 -8.37 -10.09
C ARG A 24 -12.44 -7.82 -8.82
N ASN A 25 -12.35 -8.64 -7.78
CA ASN A 25 -11.77 -8.28 -6.49
C ASN A 25 -12.41 -7.01 -5.87
N ALA A 26 -13.70 -6.80 -6.09
CA ALA A 26 -14.45 -5.69 -5.53
C ALA A 26 -14.50 -5.80 -4.00
N LEU A 27 -14.29 -4.65 -3.34
CA LEU A 27 -14.21 -4.54 -1.88
C LEU A 27 -15.61 -4.59 -1.27
N ASN A 28 -15.81 -5.55 -0.38
CA ASN A 28 -16.96 -5.66 0.50
C ASN A 28 -16.47 -5.76 1.96
N PRO A 29 -17.35 -5.72 2.97
CA PRO A 29 -16.96 -5.77 4.37
C PRO A 29 -16.08 -6.97 4.75
N GLN A 30 -16.34 -8.14 4.16
CA GLN A 30 -15.56 -9.35 4.42
C GLN A 30 -14.13 -9.21 3.90
N ILE A 31 -13.92 -8.80 2.64
CA ILE A 31 -12.56 -8.56 2.10
C ILE A 31 -11.83 -7.50 2.91
N ILE A 32 -12.50 -6.40 3.31
CA ILE A 32 -11.90 -5.35 4.12
C ILE A 32 -11.44 -5.89 5.47
N SER A 33 -12.25 -6.75 6.12
CA SER A 33 -11.88 -7.40 7.39
C SER A 33 -10.71 -8.36 7.19
N GLU A 34 -10.82 -9.30 6.23
CA GLU A 34 -9.77 -10.29 5.97
C GLU A 34 -8.44 -9.65 5.57
N LEU A 35 -8.46 -8.57 4.77
CA LEU A 35 -7.24 -7.80 4.45
C LEU A 35 -6.67 -7.14 5.71
N THR A 36 -7.52 -6.50 6.52
CA THR A 36 -7.06 -5.84 7.75
C THR A 36 -6.38 -6.83 8.68
N GLU A 37 -6.97 -8.00 8.89
CA GLU A 37 -6.40 -9.09 9.69
C GLU A 37 -5.08 -9.59 9.10
N ALA A 38 -5.01 -9.87 7.79
CA ALA A 38 -3.80 -10.32 7.14
C ALA A 38 -2.63 -9.31 7.24
N PHE A 39 -2.92 -8.00 7.18
CA PHE A 39 -1.89 -6.97 7.39
C PHE A 39 -1.45 -6.86 8.85
N ILE A 40 -2.35 -7.05 9.82
CA ILE A 40 -2.01 -7.10 11.25
C ILE A 40 -1.13 -8.32 11.51
N ASP A 41 -1.54 -9.51 11.07
CA ASP A 41 -0.77 -10.75 11.22
C ASP A 41 0.64 -10.60 10.62
N ALA A 42 0.74 -10.05 9.40
CA ALA A 42 2.03 -9.80 8.78
C ALA A 42 2.88 -8.76 9.52
N SER A 43 2.23 -7.78 10.20
CA SER A 43 2.92 -6.78 11.01
C SER A 43 3.52 -7.37 12.29
N GLU A 44 2.82 -8.31 12.92
CA GLU A 44 3.18 -8.94 14.18
C GLU A 44 4.14 -10.14 14.02
N ASP A 45 4.21 -10.73 12.83
CA ASP A 45 5.10 -11.88 12.55
C ASP A 45 6.56 -11.41 12.40
N ASP A 46 7.40 -11.73 13.37
CA ASP A 46 8.84 -11.42 13.37
C ASP A 46 9.61 -12.05 12.20
N LEU A 47 9.09 -13.08 11.58
CA LEU A 47 9.67 -13.70 10.39
C LEU A 47 9.43 -12.88 9.12
N VAL A 48 8.47 -11.97 9.14
CA VAL A 48 8.13 -11.12 7.99
C VAL A 48 8.89 -9.81 8.04
N LYS A 49 9.52 -9.43 6.95
CA LYS A 49 10.21 -8.14 6.80
C LYS A 49 9.59 -7.24 5.73
N VAL A 50 9.06 -7.83 4.67
CA VAL A 50 8.41 -7.13 3.55
C VAL A 50 7.06 -7.79 3.27
N ILE A 51 6.09 -6.99 2.84
CA ILE A 51 4.76 -7.48 2.48
C ILE A 51 4.52 -7.17 1.00
N ILE A 52 4.00 -8.15 0.25
CA ILE A 52 3.52 -7.98 -1.12
C ILE A 52 2.01 -8.13 -1.10
N LEU A 53 1.31 -7.10 -1.58
CA LEU A 53 -0.12 -7.14 -1.86
C LEU A 53 -0.35 -7.32 -3.35
N LYS A 54 -1.07 -8.36 -3.73
CA LYS A 54 -1.45 -8.67 -5.11
C LYS A 54 -2.88 -9.18 -5.21
N ALA A 55 -3.34 -9.50 -6.40
CA ALA A 55 -4.67 -10.04 -6.63
C ALA A 55 -4.64 -11.16 -7.67
N ASN A 56 -5.58 -12.09 -7.59
CA ASN A 56 -5.81 -13.10 -8.60
C ASN A 56 -6.83 -12.60 -9.67
N GLY A 57 -6.67 -13.05 -10.92
CA GLY A 57 -7.53 -12.68 -12.05
C GLY A 57 -7.13 -11.37 -12.74
N ASP A 58 -8.04 -10.83 -13.56
CA ASP A 58 -7.76 -9.74 -14.51
C ASP A 58 -7.86 -8.33 -13.90
N ALA A 59 -8.16 -8.22 -12.61
CA ALA A 59 -8.26 -6.95 -11.92
C ALA A 59 -7.57 -7.02 -10.56
N PHE A 60 -6.82 -5.99 -10.22
CA PHE A 60 -6.32 -5.81 -8.86
C PHE A 60 -7.49 -5.57 -7.89
N SER A 61 -8.34 -4.59 -8.18
CA SER A 61 -9.62 -4.38 -7.54
C SER A 61 -10.46 -3.36 -8.32
N ALA A 62 -11.73 -3.67 -8.55
CA ALA A 62 -12.68 -2.78 -9.22
C ALA A 62 -13.26 -1.68 -8.28
N GLY A 63 -12.81 -1.61 -7.03
CA GLY A 63 -13.36 -0.71 -6.02
C GLY A 63 -14.48 -1.34 -5.21
N ALA A 64 -15.43 -0.55 -4.73
CA ALA A 64 -16.52 -1.07 -3.91
C ALA A 64 -17.44 -2.03 -4.70
N ASP A 65 -17.89 -3.08 -4.02
CA ASP A 65 -18.87 -4.02 -4.58
C ASP A 65 -20.22 -3.30 -4.83
N LEU A 66 -20.73 -3.38 -6.06
CA LEU A 66 -21.96 -2.66 -6.45
C LEU A 66 -23.20 -3.16 -5.69
N GLU A 67 -23.31 -4.46 -5.43
CA GLU A 67 -24.42 -5.02 -4.65
C GLU A 67 -24.36 -4.50 -3.21
N TYR A 68 -23.15 -4.38 -2.67
CA TYR A 68 -22.95 -3.79 -1.36
C TYR A 68 -23.28 -2.28 -1.34
N LEU A 69 -22.87 -1.51 -2.35
CA LEU A 69 -23.24 -0.10 -2.44
C LEU A 69 -24.76 0.12 -2.50
N GLN A 70 -25.51 -0.78 -3.12
CA GLN A 70 -26.98 -0.72 -3.10
C GLN A 70 -27.54 -0.93 -1.69
N GLN A 71 -26.95 -1.82 -0.90
CA GLN A 71 -27.37 -2.04 0.49
C GLN A 71 -27.13 -0.81 1.36
N LEU A 72 -26.00 -0.12 1.17
CA LEU A 72 -25.64 1.09 1.92
C LEU A 72 -26.65 2.25 1.76
N GLN A 73 -27.45 2.26 0.68
CA GLN A 73 -28.51 3.27 0.49
C GLN A 73 -29.61 3.19 1.55
N ASN A 74 -29.78 2.04 2.19
CA ASN A 74 -30.79 1.82 3.23
C ASN A 74 -30.25 2.00 4.65
N ASN A 75 -28.95 2.26 4.80
CA ASN A 75 -28.30 2.43 6.08
C ASN A 75 -28.62 3.80 6.68
N SER A 76 -28.63 3.87 8.01
CA SER A 76 -28.59 5.13 8.74
C SER A 76 -27.23 5.84 8.52
N PHE A 77 -27.18 7.10 8.90
CA PHE A 77 -25.90 7.85 8.90
C PHE A 77 -24.83 7.18 9.75
N GLU A 78 -25.19 6.70 10.92
CA GLU A 78 -24.29 6.04 11.88
C GLU A 78 -23.73 4.73 11.32
N GLU A 79 -24.57 3.94 10.63
CA GLU A 79 -24.15 2.69 9.97
C GLU A 79 -23.18 3.00 8.81
N ASN A 80 -23.45 4.03 8.01
CA ASN A 80 -22.55 4.48 6.94
C ASN A 80 -21.22 5.03 7.48
N VAL A 81 -21.22 5.70 8.64
CA VAL A 81 -20.00 6.12 9.33
C VAL A 81 -19.20 4.89 9.82
N ALA A 82 -19.88 3.88 10.37
CA ALA A 82 -19.22 2.64 10.81
C ALA A 82 -18.56 1.91 9.63
N ASP A 83 -19.26 1.79 8.49
CA ASP A 83 -18.71 1.21 7.26
C ASP A 83 -17.47 1.96 6.77
N SER A 84 -17.57 3.28 6.66
CA SER A 84 -16.44 4.13 6.25
C SER A 84 -15.25 4.01 7.21
N ASN A 85 -15.50 3.81 8.51
CA ASN A 85 -14.43 3.58 9.48
C ASN A 85 -13.73 2.23 9.27
N ASN A 86 -14.40 1.19 8.78
CA ASN A 86 -13.75 -0.08 8.44
C ASN A 86 -12.77 0.09 7.27
N LEU A 87 -13.17 0.79 6.21
CA LEU A 87 -12.28 1.09 5.10
C LEU A 87 -11.10 1.98 5.54
N LYS A 88 -11.39 3.01 6.34
CA LYS A 88 -10.34 3.87 6.93
C LYS A 88 -9.36 3.04 7.77
N LYS A 89 -9.85 2.09 8.57
CA LYS A 89 -9.01 1.20 9.39
C LYS A 89 -8.06 0.39 8.51
N LEU A 90 -8.55 -0.25 7.44
CA LEU A 90 -7.70 -0.99 6.51
C LEU A 90 -6.59 -0.09 5.94
N PHE A 91 -6.95 1.09 5.41
CA PHE A 91 -5.99 1.98 4.77
C PHE A 91 -4.96 2.54 5.75
N THR A 92 -5.38 2.92 6.95
CA THR A 92 -4.47 3.40 7.99
C THR A 92 -3.58 2.28 8.52
N THR A 93 -4.08 1.04 8.64
CA THR A 93 -3.27 -0.13 8.98
C THR A 93 -2.12 -0.28 8.01
N ILE A 94 -2.36 -0.27 6.69
CA ILE A 94 -1.31 -0.40 5.67
C ILE A 94 -0.35 0.79 5.69
N TYR A 95 -0.89 2.01 5.76
CA TYR A 95 -0.12 3.25 5.68
C TYR A 95 0.86 3.44 6.85
N TYR A 96 0.44 3.07 8.07
CA TYR A 96 1.27 3.20 9.28
C TYR A 96 2.04 1.93 9.65
N LEU A 97 1.81 0.82 8.96
CA LEU A 97 2.47 -0.45 9.23
C LEU A 97 3.99 -0.30 9.18
N PRO A 98 4.74 -0.86 10.18
CA PRO A 98 6.19 -0.65 10.29
C PRO A 98 7.03 -1.46 9.29
N LYS A 99 6.40 -2.23 8.40
CA LYS A 99 7.08 -3.00 7.36
C LYS A 99 6.79 -2.40 5.98
N VAL A 100 7.71 -2.58 5.04
CA VAL A 100 7.50 -2.09 3.66
C VAL A 100 6.42 -2.91 2.97
N VAL A 101 5.45 -2.23 2.38
CA VAL A 101 4.34 -2.83 1.61
C VAL A 101 4.51 -2.51 0.14
N ILE A 102 4.58 -3.54 -0.68
CA ILE A 102 4.71 -3.45 -2.14
C ILE A 102 3.38 -3.88 -2.76
N ALA A 103 2.75 -3.03 -3.55
CA ALA A 103 1.60 -3.43 -4.36
C ALA A 103 2.09 -3.93 -5.73
N GLN A 104 1.65 -5.11 -6.12
CA GLN A 104 1.79 -5.67 -7.46
C GLN A 104 0.44 -5.57 -8.16
N VAL A 105 0.34 -4.62 -9.08
CA VAL A 105 -0.92 -4.29 -9.76
C VAL A 105 -0.90 -4.84 -11.18
N GLU A 106 -1.71 -5.85 -11.39
CA GLU A 106 -2.02 -6.42 -12.70
C GLU A 106 -3.49 -6.15 -13.01
N GLY A 107 -3.76 -5.55 -14.18
CA GLY A 107 -5.11 -5.16 -14.57
C GLY A 107 -5.61 -3.86 -13.90
N HIS A 108 -6.89 -3.85 -13.51
CA HIS A 108 -7.58 -2.63 -13.09
C HIS A 108 -7.47 -2.40 -11.58
N ALA A 109 -7.10 -1.18 -11.18
CA ALA A 109 -7.16 -0.66 -9.81
C ALA A 109 -8.02 0.61 -9.81
N ILE A 110 -9.32 0.50 -9.48
CA ILE A 110 -10.30 1.58 -9.66
C ILE A 110 -10.92 1.96 -8.31
N ALA A 111 -11.23 3.23 -8.13
CA ALA A 111 -11.89 3.79 -6.95
C ALA A 111 -11.19 3.35 -5.64
N GLY A 112 -11.89 2.72 -4.71
CA GLY A 112 -11.28 2.14 -3.50
C GLY A 112 -10.14 1.17 -3.78
N GLY A 113 -10.14 0.45 -4.93
CA GLY A 113 -9.05 -0.42 -5.36
C GLY A 113 -7.79 0.38 -5.73
N CYS A 114 -7.94 1.53 -6.39
CA CYS A 114 -6.83 2.45 -6.61
C CYS A 114 -6.33 3.03 -5.28
N GLY A 115 -7.24 3.35 -4.36
CA GLY A 115 -6.91 3.77 -3.00
C GLY A 115 -6.10 2.72 -2.23
N LEU A 116 -6.48 1.44 -2.34
CA LEU A 116 -5.77 0.32 -1.72
C LEU A 116 -4.33 0.18 -2.25
N ALA A 117 -4.12 0.29 -3.56
CA ALA A 117 -2.77 0.33 -4.13
C ALA A 117 -2.00 1.59 -3.67
N ASN A 118 -2.68 2.75 -3.61
CA ASN A 118 -2.07 4.03 -3.28
C ASN A 118 -1.53 4.11 -1.84
N VAL A 119 -2.12 3.42 -0.87
CA VAL A 119 -1.64 3.39 0.52
C VAL A 119 -0.42 2.49 0.72
N CYS A 120 -0.04 1.68 -0.26
CA CYS A 120 1.20 0.91 -0.26
C CYS A 120 2.42 1.82 -0.51
N ASP A 121 3.58 1.40 -0.04
CA ASP A 121 4.81 2.21 -0.12
C ASP A 121 5.37 2.25 -1.55
N ILE A 122 5.43 1.09 -2.20
CA ILE A 122 5.98 0.90 -3.55
C ILE A 122 4.93 0.21 -4.41
N ILE A 123 4.76 0.69 -5.64
CA ILE A 123 3.79 0.11 -6.58
C ILE A 123 4.47 -0.28 -7.89
N PHE A 124 4.38 -1.57 -8.21
CA PHE A 124 4.69 -2.12 -9.51
C PHE A 124 3.40 -2.33 -10.29
N ALA A 125 3.39 -2.01 -11.57
CA ALA A 125 2.22 -2.23 -12.43
C ALA A 125 2.62 -2.79 -13.78
N THR A 126 1.71 -3.51 -14.44
CA THR A 126 1.88 -3.90 -15.83
C THR A 126 1.47 -2.75 -16.77
N PRO A 127 1.97 -2.69 -18.04
CA PRO A 127 1.59 -1.64 -18.99
C PRO A 127 0.07 -1.56 -19.22
N GLU A 128 -0.62 -2.69 -19.17
CA GLU A 128 -2.07 -2.83 -19.36
C GLU A 128 -2.88 -2.35 -18.17
N SER A 129 -2.27 -2.23 -17.00
CA SER A 129 -2.92 -1.79 -15.78
C SER A 129 -3.56 -0.42 -15.94
N SER A 130 -4.70 -0.25 -15.29
CA SER A 130 -5.46 0.99 -15.34
C SER A 130 -5.78 1.45 -13.93
N PHE A 131 -5.70 2.76 -13.73
CA PHE A 131 -5.93 3.43 -12.46
C PHE A 131 -7.00 4.50 -12.63
N GLY A 132 -7.70 4.84 -11.56
CA GLY A 132 -8.66 5.94 -11.56
C GLY A 132 -9.56 5.94 -10.35
N TYR A 133 -10.11 7.13 -10.06
CA TYR A 133 -11.08 7.37 -8.99
C TYR A 133 -12.37 7.84 -9.63
N THR A 134 -13.28 6.92 -9.88
CA THR A 134 -14.47 7.14 -10.72
C THR A 134 -15.72 7.53 -9.93
N GLU A 135 -15.59 7.71 -8.62
CA GLU A 135 -16.69 7.95 -7.68
C GLU A 135 -17.58 9.14 -8.11
N VAL A 136 -16.99 10.23 -8.58
CA VAL A 136 -17.73 11.44 -9.01
C VAL A 136 -18.67 11.19 -10.17
N LYS A 137 -18.45 10.14 -10.99
CA LYS A 137 -19.31 9.80 -12.12
C LYS A 137 -20.63 9.14 -11.72
N ILE A 138 -20.70 8.65 -10.49
CA ILE A 138 -21.92 8.03 -9.94
C ILE A 138 -22.52 8.83 -8.79
N GLY A 139 -22.12 10.11 -8.64
CA GLY A 139 -22.60 10.97 -7.56
C GLY A 139 -22.03 10.67 -6.18
N PHE A 140 -20.92 9.91 -6.12
CA PHE A 140 -20.21 9.59 -4.89
C PHE A 140 -18.93 10.43 -4.77
N VAL A 141 -18.30 10.42 -3.58
CA VAL A 141 -17.11 11.23 -3.29
C VAL A 141 -15.95 10.31 -2.93
N PRO A 142 -14.77 10.45 -3.55
CA PRO A 142 -13.56 9.70 -3.18
C PRO A 142 -12.94 10.24 -1.88
N ALA A 143 -13.72 10.24 -0.77
CA ALA A 143 -13.40 10.97 0.45
C ALA A 143 -12.15 10.43 1.16
N ILE A 144 -12.16 9.15 1.55
CA ILE A 144 -11.04 8.53 2.28
C ILE A 144 -9.79 8.45 1.41
N VAL A 145 -9.96 8.02 0.16
CA VAL A 145 -8.83 7.83 -0.78
C VAL A 145 -8.15 9.15 -1.13
N SER A 146 -8.88 10.26 -1.19
CA SER A 146 -8.31 11.59 -1.47
C SER A 146 -7.29 12.02 -0.42
N CYS A 147 -7.53 11.68 0.85
CA CYS A 147 -6.62 12.01 1.95
C CYS A 147 -5.22 11.40 1.76
N PHE A 148 -5.13 10.24 1.13
CA PHE A 148 -3.87 9.57 0.83
C PHE A 148 -3.31 10.01 -0.52
N LEU A 149 -4.16 10.23 -1.53
CA LEU A 149 -3.71 10.64 -2.86
C LEU A 149 -2.96 11.96 -2.84
N VAL A 150 -3.48 12.99 -2.15
CA VAL A 150 -2.83 14.31 -2.04
C VAL A 150 -1.48 14.29 -1.31
N ARG A 151 -1.16 13.18 -0.64
CA ARG A 151 0.16 12.96 -0.01
C ARG A 151 1.15 12.28 -0.93
N LYS A 152 0.69 11.70 -2.03
CA LYS A 152 1.52 10.93 -2.97
C LYS A 152 1.79 11.70 -4.25
N VAL A 153 0.82 12.45 -4.74
CA VAL A 153 0.94 13.24 -5.97
C VAL A 153 0.75 14.74 -5.68
N SER A 154 1.10 15.61 -6.62
CA SER A 154 0.86 17.04 -6.46
C SER A 154 -0.65 17.34 -6.39
N GLU A 155 -1.01 18.45 -5.75
CA GLU A 155 -2.41 18.90 -5.66
C GLU A 155 -3.06 19.06 -7.05
N THR A 156 -2.29 19.55 -8.03
CA THR A 156 -2.76 19.70 -9.42
C THR A 156 -3.15 18.36 -10.03
N VAL A 157 -2.29 17.34 -9.86
CA VAL A 157 -2.56 15.99 -10.34
C VAL A 157 -3.72 15.35 -9.58
N ALA A 158 -3.78 15.52 -8.26
CA ALA A 158 -4.88 15.00 -7.46
C ALA A 158 -6.23 15.59 -7.90
N LYS A 159 -6.30 16.91 -8.13
CA LYS A 159 -7.51 17.59 -8.67
C LYS A 159 -7.89 17.06 -10.04
N GLU A 160 -6.94 16.90 -10.94
CA GLU A 160 -7.19 16.34 -12.27
C GLU A 160 -7.80 14.94 -12.16
N ILE A 161 -7.20 14.04 -11.38
CA ILE A 161 -7.65 12.67 -11.22
C ILE A 161 -9.03 12.62 -10.56
N LEU A 162 -9.19 13.27 -9.41
CA LEU A 162 -10.38 13.14 -8.57
C LEU A 162 -11.60 13.87 -9.14
N LEU A 163 -11.41 15.05 -9.74
CA LEU A 163 -12.53 15.85 -10.27
C LEU A 163 -13.02 15.35 -11.63
N THR A 164 -12.14 14.77 -12.45
CA THR A 164 -12.56 14.24 -13.77
C THR A 164 -13.07 12.82 -13.68
N GLY A 165 -12.68 12.07 -12.66
CA GLY A 165 -12.99 10.64 -12.55
C GLY A 165 -12.43 9.83 -13.74
N LYS A 166 -11.40 10.32 -14.44
CA LYS A 166 -10.84 9.63 -15.60
C LYS A 166 -10.09 8.38 -15.19
N ILE A 167 -10.11 7.39 -16.09
CA ILE A 167 -9.28 6.20 -16.00
C ILE A 167 -8.06 6.44 -16.89
N PHE A 168 -6.88 6.08 -16.40
CA PHE A 168 -5.60 6.25 -17.09
C PHE A 168 -4.74 4.99 -16.96
N LYS A 169 -3.81 4.81 -17.90
CA LYS A 169 -2.91 3.65 -17.95
C LYS A 169 -1.69 3.81 -17.04
N ALA A 170 -0.99 2.70 -16.83
CA ALA A 170 0.22 2.64 -16.01
C ALA A 170 1.29 3.68 -16.43
N ALA A 171 1.46 3.95 -17.71
CA ALA A 171 2.40 4.97 -18.19
C ALA A 171 2.06 6.37 -17.62
N GLN A 172 0.79 6.76 -17.68
CA GLN A 172 0.32 8.04 -17.10
C GLN A 172 0.40 8.02 -15.57
N ALA A 173 0.12 6.87 -14.93
CA ALA A 173 0.26 6.72 -13.47
C ALA A 173 1.72 6.92 -13.03
N LEU A 174 2.69 6.47 -13.84
CA LEU A 174 4.12 6.70 -13.61
C LEU A 174 4.50 8.17 -13.77
N GLU A 175 4.00 8.85 -14.82
CA GLU A 175 4.20 10.30 -15.01
C GLU A 175 3.64 11.10 -13.84
N TYR A 176 2.46 10.76 -13.34
CA TYR A 176 1.83 11.36 -12.16
C TYR A 176 2.57 11.06 -10.86
N LYS A 177 3.56 10.18 -10.85
CA LYS A 177 4.26 9.70 -9.66
C LYS A 177 3.34 8.94 -8.70
N LEU A 178 2.23 8.43 -9.20
CA LEU A 178 1.31 7.57 -8.44
C LEU A 178 1.90 6.17 -8.22
N ILE A 179 2.64 5.66 -9.21
CA ILE A 179 3.33 4.37 -9.16
C ILE A 179 4.84 4.53 -9.35
N ASN A 180 5.61 3.50 -8.96
CA ASN A 180 7.06 3.54 -8.99
C ASN A 180 7.65 2.86 -10.24
N PHE A 181 7.03 1.75 -10.69
CA PHE A 181 7.58 0.93 -11.76
C PHE A 181 6.49 0.44 -12.71
N VAL A 182 6.82 0.40 -14.00
CA VAL A 182 6.04 -0.32 -15.01
C VAL A 182 6.90 -1.47 -15.52
N THR A 183 6.37 -2.69 -15.45
CA THR A 183 7.09 -3.94 -15.76
C THR A 183 6.18 -4.85 -16.55
N ASN A 184 6.71 -5.51 -17.58
CA ASN A 184 5.94 -6.45 -18.41
C ASN A 184 5.28 -7.54 -17.56
N SER A 185 4.09 -7.99 -17.99
CA SER A 185 3.29 -9.00 -17.26
C SER A 185 4.05 -10.33 -17.09
N SER A 186 4.90 -10.70 -18.04
CA SER A 186 5.74 -11.90 -17.91
C SER A 186 6.86 -11.81 -16.87
N GLU A 187 7.22 -10.60 -16.44
CA GLU A 187 8.36 -10.34 -15.54
C GLU A 187 7.95 -9.80 -14.17
N ILE A 188 6.73 -9.28 -14.03
CA ILE A 188 6.34 -8.51 -12.85
C ILE A 188 6.48 -9.32 -11.54
N HIS A 189 6.08 -10.60 -11.53
CA HIS A 189 6.22 -11.46 -10.36
C HIS A 189 7.67 -11.61 -9.93
N GLN A 190 8.56 -11.83 -10.90
CA GLN A 190 9.99 -11.97 -10.62
C GLN A 190 10.59 -10.65 -10.14
N LYS A 191 10.27 -9.52 -10.79
CA LYS A 191 10.80 -8.20 -10.45
C LYS A 191 10.35 -7.74 -9.06
N VAL A 192 9.08 -7.96 -8.71
CA VAL A 192 8.56 -7.66 -7.37
C VAL A 192 9.23 -8.53 -6.31
N LYS A 193 9.40 -9.85 -6.58
CA LYS A 193 10.09 -10.76 -5.66
C LYS A 193 11.55 -10.36 -5.49
N GLU A 194 12.28 -10.07 -6.57
CA GLU A 194 13.68 -9.62 -6.53
C GLU A 194 13.81 -8.34 -5.69
N PHE A 195 12.92 -7.36 -5.91
CA PHE A 195 12.92 -6.11 -5.16
C PHE A 195 12.64 -6.34 -3.68
N ALA A 196 11.65 -7.18 -3.33
CA ALA A 196 11.35 -7.53 -1.96
C ALA A 196 12.53 -8.25 -1.27
N LEU A 197 13.18 -9.20 -1.98
CA LEU A 197 14.37 -9.91 -1.49
C LEU A 197 15.55 -8.97 -1.27
N SER A 198 15.76 -7.97 -2.14
CA SER A 198 16.83 -6.98 -1.94
C SER A 198 16.61 -6.20 -0.63
N LEU A 199 15.38 -5.77 -0.35
CA LEU A 199 15.05 -5.13 0.92
C LEU A 199 15.25 -6.08 2.11
N CYS A 200 14.91 -7.36 1.95
CA CYS A 200 15.12 -8.34 3.00
C CYS A 200 16.60 -8.57 3.33
N ASN A 201 17.46 -8.61 2.32
CA ASN A 201 18.85 -9.04 2.47
C ASN A 201 19.84 -7.88 2.62
N GLU A 202 19.54 -6.71 2.04
CA GLU A 202 20.49 -5.59 1.92
C GLU A 202 20.20 -4.43 2.89
N SER A 203 19.01 -4.43 3.54
CA SER A 203 18.60 -3.33 4.41
C SER A 203 18.22 -3.82 5.81
N SER A 204 18.57 -3.09 6.86
CA SER A 204 18.08 -3.36 8.22
C SER A 204 16.56 -3.19 8.30
N GLY A 205 15.85 -4.19 8.84
CA GLY A 205 14.40 -4.11 9.02
C GLY A 205 13.99 -2.97 9.96
N ASN A 206 14.73 -2.77 11.02
CA ASN A 206 14.53 -1.66 11.96
C ASN A 206 14.71 -0.29 11.27
N SER A 207 15.77 -0.14 10.46
CA SER A 207 16.01 1.11 9.72
C SER A 207 14.93 1.39 8.67
N LEU A 208 14.43 0.36 7.95
CA LEU A 208 13.30 0.51 7.03
C LEU A 208 12.04 0.98 7.76
N SER A 209 11.72 0.35 8.90
CA SER A 209 10.58 0.71 9.74
C SER A 209 10.63 2.16 10.20
N ILE A 210 11.74 2.55 10.82
CA ILE A 210 11.93 3.91 11.35
C ILE A 210 11.89 4.95 10.21
N THR A 211 12.51 4.65 9.06
CA THR A 211 12.49 5.54 7.89
C THR A 211 11.07 5.75 7.37
N LYS A 212 10.27 4.68 7.22
CA LYS A 212 8.86 4.78 6.81
C LYS A 212 8.05 5.63 7.79
N GLN A 213 8.21 5.39 9.09
CA GLN A 213 7.52 6.17 10.13
C GLN A 213 7.92 7.65 10.09
N LEU A 214 9.21 7.94 9.91
CA LEU A 214 9.71 9.31 9.82
C LEU A 214 9.13 10.04 8.60
N ILE A 215 9.10 9.40 7.42
CA ILE A 215 8.48 9.96 6.22
C ILE A 215 7.00 10.30 6.49
N THR A 216 6.26 9.37 7.09
CA THR A 216 4.84 9.56 7.42
C THR A 216 4.62 10.72 8.41
N GLN A 217 5.47 10.84 9.44
CA GLN A 217 5.40 11.93 10.42
C GLN A 217 5.73 13.28 9.76
N THR A 218 6.78 13.33 8.95
CA THR A 218 7.23 14.53 8.25
C THR A 218 6.14 15.08 7.34
N THR A 219 5.41 14.22 6.62
CA THR A 219 4.32 14.61 5.72
C THR A 219 3.13 15.25 6.47
N ASN A 220 3.01 15.03 7.77
CA ASN A 220 1.90 15.51 8.61
C ASN A 220 2.31 16.60 9.62
N SER A 221 3.54 17.13 9.55
CA SER A 221 4.08 18.09 10.52
C SER A 221 4.73 19.28 9.85
N SER A 222 4.95 20.38 10.60
CA SER A 222 5.80 21.48 10.14
C SER A 222 7.24 21.02 9.98
N LEU A 223 8.02 21.70 9.13
CA LEU A 223 9.43 21.38 8.93
C LEU A 223 10.23 21.43 10.24
N GLU A 224 9.99 22.44 11.08
CA GLU A 224 10.67 22.60 12.36
C GLU A 224 10.44 21.39 13.28
N LYS A 225 9.18 21.00 13.49
CA LYS A 225 8.83 19.83 14.29
C LYS A 225 9.37 18.53 13.71
N SER A 226 9.39 18.42 12.39
CA SER A 226 9.96 17.25 11.68
C SER A 226 11.46 17.14 11.92
N LEU A 227 12.19 18.27 11.88
CA LEU A 227 13.63 18.31 12.15
C LEU A 227 13.96 17.98 13.62
N GLU A 228 13.18 18.49 14.57
CA GLU A 228 13.33 18.12 15.99
C GLU A 228 13.17 16.61 16.20
N THR A 229 12.11 16.02 15.60
CA THR A 229 11.87 14.58 15.64
C THR A 229 13.02 13.80 14.99
N ALA A 230 13.49 14.24 13.82
CA ALA A 230 14.56 13.59 13.07
C ALA A 230 15.89 13.58 13.88
N VAL A 231 16.21 14.66 14.60
CA VAL A 231 17.39 14.73 15.47
C VAL A 231 17.32 13.66 16.57
N GLN A 232 16.16 13.52 17.24
CA GLN A 232 15.98 12.53 18.29
C GLN A 232 16.07 11.10 17.75
N ILE A 233 15.46 10.82 16.61
CA ILE A 233 15.51 9.52 15.95
C ILE A 233 16.96 9.21 15.53
N ASN A 234 17.66 10.16 14.91
CA ASN A 234 19.03 9.99 14.44
C ASN A 234 19.99 9.69 15.60
N ALA A 235 19.83 10.35 16.76
CA ALA A 235 20.61 10.06 17.96
C ALA A 235 20.33 8.64 18.47
N ARG A 236 19.06 8.27 18.61
CA ARG A 236 18.62 6.96 19.13
C ARG A 236 19.06 5.79 18.25
N VAL A 237 18.98 5.94 16.92
CA VAL A 237 19.37 4.87 15.97
C VAL A 237 20.86 4.54 16.09
N ARG A 238 21.73 5.50 16.47
CA ARG A 238 23.17 5.26 16.69
C ARG A 238 23.45 4.31 17.86
N GLU A 239 22.50 4.13 18.76
CA GLU A 239 22.61 3.20 19.88
C GLU A 239 22.19 1.77 19.51
N SER A 240 21.48 1.59 18.38
CA SER A 240 20.94 0.31 17.94
C SER A 240 22.04 -0.68 17.54
N ASP A 241 21.76 -1.97 17.73
CA ASP A 241 22.66 -3.05 17.32
C ASP A 241 22.80 -3.11 15.80
N ASP A 242 21.73 -2.81 15.05
CA ASP A 242 21.77 -2.75 13.60
C ASP A 242 22.76 -1.67 13.11
N PHE A 243 22.75 -0.49 13.71
CA PHE A 243 23.71 0.56 13.37
C PHE A 243 25.17 0.11 13.65
N LYS A 244 25.42 -0.45 14.84
CA LYS A 244 26.76 -0.94 15.22
C LYS A 244 27.24 -2.03 14.27
N LYS A 245 26.37 -3.02 14.00
CA LYS A 245 26.63 -4.11 13.04
C LYS A 245 26.92 -3.57 11.64
N GLY A 246 26.09 -2.63 11.15
CA GLY A 246 26.25 -2.03 9.82
C GLY A 246 27.58 -1.29 9.67
N ILE A 247 27.94 -0.45 10.65
CA ILE A 247 29.22 0.30 10.64
C ILE A 247 30.41 -0.64 10.72
N ALA A 248 30.38 -1.67 11.58
CA ALA A 248 31.46 -2.65 11.69
C ALA A 248 31.69 -3.39 10.35
N SER A 249 30.63 -3.90 9.73
CA SER A 249 30.71 -4.57 8.42
C SER A 249 31.26 -3.66 7.32
N PHE A 250 30.80 -2.39 7.29
CA PHE A 250 31.29 -1.41 6.31
C PHE A 250 32.78 -1.13 6.46
N LEU A 251 33.26 -0.92 7.68
CA LEU A 251 34.69 -0.67 7.97
C LEU A 251 35.56 -1.89 7.65
N ASN A 252 35.07 -3.10 7.93
CA ASN A 252 35.76 -4.36 7.64
C ASN A 252 35.64 -4.79 6.18
N LYS A 253 34.83 -4.09 5.33
CA LYS A 253 34.51 -4.47 3.94
C LYS A 253 33.88 -5.86 3.86
N GLU A 254 33.07 -6.22 4.84
CA GLU A 254 32.32 -7.47 4.90
C GLU A 254 30.92 -7.27 4.32
N LYS A 255 30.41 -8.32 3.66
CA LYS A 255 29.01 -8.32 3.21
C LYS A 255 28.11 -8.63 4.41
N ILE A 256 27.19 -7.72 4.70
CA ILE A 256 26.20 -7.92 5.74
C ILE A 256 24.94 -8.55 5.15
N ASN A 257 24.41 -9.54 5.85
CA ASN A 257 23.07 -10.09 5.63
C ASN A 257 22.18 -9.65 6.80
N TRP A 258 21.14 -8.91 6.45
CA TRP A 258 20.19 -8.34 7.41
C TRP A 258 19.06 -9.27 7.77
#